data_06f60e4a13ddfc24e76d07e697d6d5eb
#
_entry.id   06f60e4a13ddfc24e76d07e697d6d5eb
#
_cell.length_a   1.000
_cell.length_b   1.000
_cell.length_c   1.000
_cell.angle_alpha   90.00
_cell.angle_beta   90.00
_cell.angle_gamma   90.00
#
_symmetry.space_group_name_H-M   'P 1'
#
loop_
_entity.id
_entity.type
_entity.pdbx_description
1 polymer ?
#
loop_
_entity_poly.entity_id
_entity_poly.type
_entity_poly.pdbx_seq_one_letter_code
_entity_poly.pdbx_strand_id
1 'polypeptide(L)'
;MLVAGDVYRPAAIDQLHVLGEQIGVEVWSDKENKNPVDIAKKAIAEAKQKGFNTVIIDTAGRLAVDQQMMNEIEAIKNAVSPNEILFVVDSMTGQDAVNTAKAFNDKLDFNGVVLTKLDGDTRGGAALSIRSVVDKPIKV
;
A
#
# COMPACT_ATOMS: atom_id res chain seq x y z
N MET A 1 8.06 -9.64 7.69
CA MET A 1 9.00 -8.58 7.21
C MET A 1 8.19 -7.42 6.65
N LEU A 2 8.56 -6.21 7.02
CA LEU A 2 8.04 -4.98 6.41
C LEU A 2 9.07 -4.45 5.43
N VAL A 3 8.62 -3.95 4.27
CA VAL A 3 9.50 -3.45 3.22
C VAL A 3 9.20 -1.98 2.96
N ALA A 4 10.21 -1.13 3.05
CA ALA A 4 10.10 0.30 2.80
C ALA A 4 10.23 0.59 1.30
N GLY A 5 9.10 0.60 0.59
CA GLY A 5 9.05 0.81 -0.86
C GLY A 5 8.79 2.25 -1.30
N ASP A 6 8.53 3.16 -0.36
CA ASP A 6 8.33 4.57 -0.70
C ASP A 6 9.67 5.29 -0.80
N VAL A 7 10.18 5.39 -2.03
CA VAL A 7 11.50 5.99 -2.31
C VAL A 7 11.48 7.52 -2.31
N TYR A 8 10.29 8.12 -2.25
CA TYR A 8 10.13 9.57 -2.36
C TYR A 8 10.15 10.29 -1.02
N ARG A 9 9.87 9.56 0.07
CA ARG A 9 9.78 10.15 1.41
C ARG A 9 10.73 9.44 2.38
N PRO A 10 11.95 9.97 2.58
CA PRO A 10 12.90 9.36 3.52
C PRO A 10 12.35 9.21 4.94
N ALA A 11 11.53 10.17 5.39
CA ALA A 11 10.90 10.09 6.71
C ALA A 11 9.96 8.89 6.84
N ALA A 12 9.31 8.46 5.76
CA ALA A 12 8.46 7.27 5.77
C ALA A 12 9.27 5.99 5.99
N ILE A 13 10.47 5.93 5.45
CA ILE A 13 11.40 4.81 5.67
C ILE A 13 11.76 4.73 7.16
N ASP A 14 12.16 5.85 7.74
CA ASP A 14 12.53 5.92 9.16
C ASP A 14 11.36 5.56 10.06
N GLN A 15 10.17 6.04 9.73
CA GLN A 15 8.95 5.73 10.48
C GLN A 15 8.62 4.24 10.45
N LEU A 16 8.80 3.60 9.31
CA LEU A 16 8.56 2.16 9.19
C LEU A 16 9.54 1.36 10.06
N HIS A 17 10.81 1.79 10.14
CA HIS A 17 11.79 1.17 11.04
C HIS A 17 11.39 1.32 12.50
N VAL A 18 10.92 2.50 12.91
CA VAL A 18 10.42 2.71 14.28
C VAL A 18 9.24 1.80 14.59
N LEU A 19 8.30 1.69 13.67
CA LEU A 19 7.14 0.82 13.81
C LEU A 19 7.54 -0.65 13.93
N GLY A 20 8.43 -1.11 13.05
CA GLY A 20 8.93 -2.48 13.08
C GLY A 20 9.62 -2.81 14.39
N GLU A 21 10.42 -1.90 14.91
CA GLU A 21 11.08 -2.07 16.20
C GLU A 21 10.06 -2.18 17.34
N GLN A 22 9.03 -1.34 17.32
CA GLN A 22 7.98 -1.36 18.35
C GLN A 22 7.21 -2.68 18.40
N ILE A 23 6.95 -3.28 17.26
CA ILE A 23 6.16 -4.52 17.16
C ILE A 23 7.01 -5.78 17.01
N GLY A 24 8.33 -5.65 17.02
CA GLY A 24 9.24 -6.79 16.92
C GLY A 24 9.28 -7.44 15.54
N VAL A 25 9.09 -6.66 14.47
CA VAL A 25 9.09 -7.12 13.08
C VAL A 25 10.28 -6.53 12.34
N GLU A 26 10.99 -7.38 11.59
CA GLU A 26 12.11 -6.92 10.79
C GLU A 26 11.67 -6.04 9.63
N VAL A 27 12.40 -4.95 9.41
CA VAL A 27 12.16 -4.00 8.32
C VAL A 27 13.34 -4.04 7.35
N TRP A 28 13.02 -4.19 6.07
CA TRP A 28 13.99 -4.14 4.98
C TRP A 28 13.91 -2.80 4.26
N SER A 29 15.03 -2.12 4.09
CA SER A 29 15.10 -0.86 3.38
C SER A 29 16.44 -0.68 2.68
N ASP A 30 16.46 0.14 1.64
CA ASP A 30 17.67 0.55 0.94
C ASP A 30 17.50 2.02 0.54
N LYS A 31 18.01 2.92 1.38
CA LYS A 31 17.82 4.37 1.18
C LYS A 31 18.54 4.91 -0.05
N GLU A 32 19.55 4.24 -0.52
CA GLU A 32 20.31 4.66 -1.71
C GLU A 32 19.64 4.21 -3.01
N ASN A 33 18.83 3.18 -2.95
CA ASN A 33 18.11 2.65 -4.11
C ASN A 33 16.82 3.45 -4.33
N LYS A 34 16.69 4.03 -5.52
CA LYS A 34 15.51 4.83 -5.90
C LYS A 34 14.55 4.06 -6.82
N ASN A 35 14.80 2.77 -7.03
CA ASN A 35 13.94 1.93 -7.85
C ASN A 35 13.07 1.03 -6.95
N PRO A 36 11.77 1.34 -6.77
CA PRO A 36 10.90 0.57 -5.88
C PRO A 36 10.67 -0.85 -6.36
N VAL A 37 10.73 -1.11 -7.65
CA VAL A 37 10.61 -2.47 -8.20
C VAL A 37 11.80 -3.33 -7.76
N ASP A 38 13.00 -2.78 -7.87
CA ASP A 38 14.23 -3.46 -7.45
C ASP A 38 14.25 -3.70 -5.93
N ILE A 39 13.83 -2.70 -5.15
CA ILE A 39 13.68 -2.83 -3.69
C ILE A 39 12.76 -3.99 -3.35
N ALA A 40 11.58 -4.05 -3.98
CA ALA A 40 10.61 -5.11 -3.74
C ALA A 40 11.17 -6.49 -4.08
N LYS A 41 11.82 -6.63 -5.23
CA LYS A 41 12.43 -7.90 -5.64
C LYS A 41 13.50 -8.37 -4.68
N LYS A 42 14.41 -7.48 -4.29
CA LYS A 42 15.49 -7.81 -3.36
C LYS A 42 14.96 -8.17 -1.98
N ALA A 43 13.95 -7.45 -1.51
CA ALA A 43 13.32 -7.73 -0.22
C ALA A 43 12.65 -9.10 -0.20
N ILE A 44 11.92 -9.46 -1.25
CA ILE A 44 11.30 -10.77 -1.37
C ILE A 44 12.35 -11.88 -1.40
N ALA A 45 13.44 -11.70 -2.13
CA ALA A 45 14.53 -12.68 -2.17
C ALA A 45 15.14 -12.90 -0.79
N GLU A 46 15.38 -11.83 -0.04
CA GLU A 46 15.91 -11.91 1.31
C GLU A 46 14.91 -12.56 2.28
N ALA A 47 13.63 -12.23 2.16
CA ALA A 47 12.59 -12.81 2.98
C ALA A 47 12.50 -14.33 2.79
N LYS A 48 12.59 -14.80 1.55
CA LYS A 48 12.61 -16.24 1.25
C LYS A 48 13.84 -16.92 1.83
N GLN A 49 15.00 -16.28 1.74
CA GLN A 49 16.25 -16.81 2.26
C GLN A 49 16.21 -16.94 3.78
N LYS A 50 15.58 -15.97 4.46
CA LYS A 50 15.44 -15.95 5.92
C LYS A 50 14.25 -16.75 6.45
N GLY A 51 13.39 -17.26 5.56
CA GLY A 51 12.24 -18.07 5.96
C GLY A 51 11.06 -17.30 6.50
N PHE A 52 10.88 -16.03 6.10
CA PHE A 52 9.71 -15.25 6.50
C PHE A 52 8.44 -15.75 5.82
N ASN A 53 7.36 -15.88 6.58
CA ASN A 53 6.07 -16.35 6.06
C ASN A 53 5.25 -15.22 5.43
N THR A 54 5.43 -13.99 5.88
CA THR A 54 4.64 -12.84 5.45
C THR A 54 5.55 -11.66 5.16
N VAL A 55 5.30 -11.02 4.02
CA VAL A 55 6.00 -9.79 3.60
C VAL A 55 4.96 -8.75 3.25
N ILE A 56 5.06 -7.57 3.86
CA ILE A 56 4.20 -6.42 3.58
C ILE A 56 5.06 -5.33 2.94
N ILE A 57 4.73 -4.97 1.71
CA ILE A 57 5.46 -3.94 0.97
C ILE A 57 4.67 -2.63 1.03
N ASP A 58 5.25 -1.64 1.70
CA ASP A 58 4.71 -0.30 1.74
C ASP A 58 5.14 0.47 0.50
N THR A 59 4.19 1.06 -0.21
CA THR A 59 4.44 1.77 -1.46
C THR A 59 4.14 3.26 -1.33
N ALA A 60 4.65 4.05 -2.27
CA ALA A 60 4.36 5.46 -2.33
C ALA A 60 2.86 5.72 -2.46
N GLY A 61 2.37 6.72 -1.75
CA GLY A 61 0.99 7.17 -1.83
C GLY A 61 0.92 8.68 -2.03
N ARG A 62 -0.11 9.15 -2.74
CA ARG A 62 -0.36 10.57 -2.96
C ARG A 62 -1.85 10.86 -2.85
N LEU A 63 -2.19 12.11 -2.54
CA LEU A 63 -3.59 12.55 -2.45
C LEU A 63 -4.27 12.56 -3.83
N ALA A 64 -3.53 12.89 -4.89
CA ALA A 64 -4.04 12.91 -6.25
C ALA A 64 -3.56 11.68 -7.02
N VAL A 65 -4.41 11.17 -7.91
CA VAL A 65 -4.04 10.08 -8.81
C VAL A 65 -3.01 10.59 -9.82
N ASP A 66 -1.86 9.96 -9.84
CA ASP A 66 -0.73 10.29 -10.68
C ASP A 66 -0.43 9.07 -11.55
N GLN A 67 -0.39 9.27 -12.87
CA GLN A 67 -0.17 8.19 -13.83
C GLN A 67 1.19 7.51 -13.64
N GLN A 68 2.22 8.30 -13.33
CA GLN A 68 3.55 7.75 -13.07
C GLN A 68 3.55 6.84 -11.84
N MET A 69 2.90 7.26 -10.76
CA MET A 69 2.75 6.46 -9.55
C MET A 69 1.97 5.18 -9.82
N MET A 70 0.89 5.27 -10.59
CA MET A 70 0.08 4.10 -10.96
C MET A 70 0.89 3.09 -11.76
N ASN A 71 1.68 3.56 -12.72
CA ASN A 71 2.54 2.70 -13.52
C ASN A 71 3.62 2.02 -12.66
N GLU A 72 4.18 2.75 -11.71
CA GLU A 72 5.18 2.24 -10.77
C GLU A 72 4.60 1.12 -9.91
N ILE A 73 3.43 1.34 -9.33
CA ILE A 73 2.76 0.33 -8.49
C ILE A 73 2.41 -0.91 -9.32
N GLU A 74 1.93 -0.71 -10.54
CA GLU A 74 1.66 -1.83 -11.45
C GLU A 74 2.93 -2.62 -11.77
N ALA A 75 4.06 -1.93 -11.96
CA ALA A 75 5.35 -2.57 -12.19
C ALA A 75 5.79 -3.39 -10.97
N ILE A 76 5.57 -2.91 -9.76
CA ILE A 76 5.83 -3.66 -8.53
C ILE A 76 4.95 -4.91 -8.48
N LYS A 77 3.65 -4.76 -8.74
CA LYS A 77 2.71 -5.88 -8.79
C LYS A 77 3.18 -6.97 -9.74
N ASN A 78 3.56 -6.59 -10.96
CA ASN A 78 4.00 -7.54 -11.97
C ASN A 78 5.33 -8.22 -11.61
N ALA A 79 6.20 -7.50 -10.89
CA ALA A 79 7.51 -8.00 -10.50
C ALA A 79 7.46 -9.02 -9.37
N VAL A 80 6.56 -8.82 -8.39
CA VAL A 80 6.53 -9.66 -7.17
C VAL A 80 5.32 -10.59 -7.09
N SER A 81 4.33 -10.42 -7.96
CA SER A 81 3.10 -11.23 -7.97
C SER A 81 2.52 -11.42 -6.57
N PRO A 82 2.04 -10.35 -5.92
CA PRO A 82 1.60 -10.41 -4.54
C PRO A 82 0.38 -11.32 -4.38
N ASN A 83 0.26 -11.97 -3.24
CA ASN A 83 -0.91 -12.76 -2.91
C ASN A 83 -2.12 -11.87 -2.66
N GLU A 84 -1.91 -10.67 -2.16
CA GLU A 84 -2.96 -9.73 -1.84
C GLU A 84 -2.50 -8.29 -2.05
N ILE A 85 -3.38 -7.47 -2.63
CA ILE A 85 -3.18 -6.04 -2.77
C ILE A 85 -4.27 -5.34 -1.97
N LEU A 86 -3.86 -4.52 -1.01
CA LEU A 86 -4.77 -3.75 -0.17
C LEU A 86 -4.67 -2.28 -0.53
N PHE A 87 -5.81 -1.69 -0.83
CA PHE A 87 -5.91 -0.25 -1.06
C PHE A 87 -6.27 0.44 0.25
N VAL A 88 -5.39 1.31 0.71
CA VAL A 88 -5.57 2.06 1.97
C VAL A 88 -6.04 3.46 1.64
N VAL A 89 -7.16 3.87 2.20
CA VAL A 89 -7.74 5.18 1.94
C VAL A 89 -8.30 5.81 3.21
N ASP A 90 -8.18 7.12 3.31
CA ASP A 90 -8.73 7.93 4.39
C ASP A 90 -10.21 8.17 4.15
N SER A 91 -11.08 7.67 5.03
CA SER A 91 -12.52 7.82 4.91
C SER A 91 -12.99 9.28 4.99
N MET A 92 -12.18 10.15 5.55
CA MET A 92 -12.50 11.58 5.69
C MET A 92 -12.38 12.37 4.39
N THR A 93 -11.77 11.80 3.34
CA THR A 93 -11.62 12.48 2.05
C THR A 93 -12.88 12.43 1.17
N GLY A 94 -13.93 11.75 1.60
CA GLY A 94 -15.24 11.77 0.95
C GLY A 94 -15.21 11.25 -0.49
N GLN A 95 -15.70 12.07 -1.44
CA GLN A 95 -15.77 11.67 -2.85
C GLN A 95 -14.40 11.41 -3.49
N ASP A 96 -13.36 12.08 -3.03
CA ASP A 96 -12.00 11.82 -3.51
C ASP A 96 -11.54 10.40 -3.19
N ALA A 97 -11.95 9.87 -2.04
CA ALA A 97 -11.67 8.48 -1.68
C ALA A 97 -12.31 7.51 -2.69
N VAL A 98 -13.53 7.76 -3.09
CA VAL A 98 -14.27 6.94 -4.05
C VAL A 98 -13.61 6.99 -5.43
N ASN A 99 -13.28 8.18 -5.91
CA ASN A 99 -12.65 8.39 -7.21
C ASN A 99 -11.26 7.73 -7.27
N THR A 100 -10.49 7.86 -6.22
CA THR A 100 -9.16 7.25 -6.11
C THR A 100 -9.28 5.72 -6.08
N ALA A 101 -10.22 5.18 -5.32
CA ALA A 101 -10.46 3.74 -5.26
C ALA A 101 -10.80 3.17 -6.62
N LYS A 102 -11.66 3.86 -7.39
CA LYS A 102 -12.04 3.44 -8.73
C LYS A 102 -10.83 3.41 -9.66
N ALA A 103 -10.02 4.46 -9.67
CA ALA A 103 -8.84 4.55 -10.53
C ALA A 103 -7.83 3.43 -10.21
N PHE A 104 -7.56 3.18 -8.92
CA PHE A 104 -6.67 2.11 -8.51
C PHE A 104 -7.22 0.72 -8.85
N ASN A 105 -8.52 0.51 -8.68
CA ASN A 105 -9.14 -0.77 -9.02
C ASN A 105 -9.08 -1.05 -10.53
N ASP A 106 -9.34 -0.05 -11.36
CA ASP A 106 -9.28 -0.19 -12.81
C ASP A 106 -7.87 -0.56 -13.29
N LYS A 107 -6.84 -0.08 -12.61
CA LYS A 107 -5.44 -0.31 -12.99
C LYS A 107 -4.85 -1.56 -12.35
N LEU A 108 -5.14 -1.81 -11.09
CA LEU A 108 -4.45 -2.84 -10.29
C LEU A 108 -5.32 -4.04 -9.95
N ASP A 109 -6.64 -3.91 -10.01
CA ASP A 109 -7.56 -4.96 -9.56
C ASP A 109 -7.18 -5.42 -8.14
N PHE A 110 -7.21 -4.52 -7.17
CA PHE A 110 -6.84 -4.84 -5.79
C PHE A 110 -7.83 -5.80 -5.14
N ASN A 111 -7.41 -6.44 -4.05
CA ASN A 111 -8.18 -7.50 -3.39
C ASN A 111 -9.11 -6.99 -2.29
N GLY A 112 -8.79 -5.87 -1.69
CA GLY A 112 -9.57 -5.33 -0.60
C GLY A 112 -9.22 -3.89 -0.26
N VAL A 113 -10.04 -3.29 0.57
CA VAL A 113 -9.92 -1.90 1.01
C VAL A 113 -9.69 -1.85 2.51
N VAL A 114 -8.76 -1.00 2.93
CA VAL A 114 -8.55 -0.63 4.33
C VAL A 114 -8.95 0.83 4.47
N LEU A 115 -9.97 1.09 5.28
CA LEU A 115 -10.45 2.45 5.55
C LEU A 115 -9.86 2.95 6.86
N THR A 116 -9.17 4.07 6.81
CA THR A 116 -8.64 4.73 8.00
C THR A 116 -9.58 5.85 8.44
N LYS A 117 -9.45 6.24 9.70
CA LYS A 117 -10.18 7.37 10.29
C LYS A 117 -11.72 7.24 10.24
N LEU A 118 -12.21 6.02 10.35
CA LEU A 118 -13.65 5.75 10.36
C LEU A 118 -14.38 6.37 11.55
N ASP A 119 -13.67 6.60 12.64
CA ASP A 119 -14.19 7.29 13.80
C ASP A 119 -14.65 8.73 13.49
N GLY A 120 -14.13 9.34 12.43
CA GLY A 120 -14.57 10.64 11.93
C GLY A 120 -15.71 10.56 10.91
N ASP A 121 -16.00 9.38 10.37
CA ASP A 121 -17.09 9.16 9.40
C ASP A 121 -18.27 8.50 10.11
N THR A 122 -19.08 9.32 10.78
CA THR A 122 -20.17 8.84 11.66
C THR A 122 -21.29 8.10 10.91
N ARG A 123 -21.37 8.25 9.59
CA ARG A 123 -22.43 7.64 8.78
C ARG A 123 -21.96 6.44 7.95
N GLY A 124 -20.66 6.18 7.92
CA GLY A 124 -20.10 5.12 7.10
C GLY A 124 -20.28 5.33 5.60
N GLY A 125 -20.47 6.58 5.15
CA GLY A 125 -20.79 6.89 3.76
C GLY A 125 -19.68 6.54 2.79
N ALA A 126 -18.42 6.73 3.17
CA ALA A 126 -17.28 6.40 2.33
C ALA A 126 -17.22 4.88 2.06
N ALA A 127 -17.44 4.07 3.09
CA ALA A 127 -17.45 2.61 2.96
C ALA A 127 -18.53 2.14 1.97
N LEU A 128 -19.75 2.64 2.11
CA LEU A 128 -20.86 2.28 1.22
C LEU A 128 -20.59 2.73 -0.21
N SER A 129 -20.10 3.95 -0.40
CA SER A 129 -19.83 4.50 -1.73
C SER A 129 -18.69 3.75 -2.43
N ILE A 130 -17.63 3.42 -1.75
CA ILE A 130 -16.51 2.64 -2.29
C ILE A 130 -17.00 1.24 -2.68
N ARG A 131 -17.76 0.59 -1.82
CA ARG A 131 -18.30 -0.74 -2.06
C ARG A 131 -19.18 -0.79 -3.29
N SER A 132 -19.98 0.25 -3.52
CA SER A 132 -20.88 0.31 -4.68
C SER A 132 -20.14 0.55 -6.00
N VAL A 133 -18.98 1.22 -5.96
CA VAL A 133 -18.22 1.59 -7.16
C VAL A 133 -17.20 0.53 -7.55
N VAL A 134 -16.48 -0.05 -6.60
CA VAL A 134 -15.37 -0.97 -6.91
C VAL A 134 -15.68 -2.44 -6.67
N ASP A 135 -16.76 -2.76 -6.00
CA ASP A 135 -17.19 -4.13 -5.68
C ASP A 135 -16.07 -5.01 -5.09
N LYS A 136 -15.28 -4.43 -4.20
CA LYS A 136 -14.25 -5.14 -3.46
C LYS A 136 -14.57 -5.10 -1.97
N PRO A 137 -14.20 -6.14 -1.19
CA PRO A 137 -14.49 -6.15 0.23
C PRO A 137 -13.72 -5.09 0.98
N ILE A 138 -14.37 -4.51 1.99
CA ILE A 138 -13.71 -3.68 2.97
C ILE A 138 -13.22 -4.61 4.06
N LYS A 139 -11.92 -4.72 4.22
CA LYS A 139 -11.32 -5.71 5.11
C LYS A 139 -11.05 -5.16 6.51
N VAL A 140 -10.78 -3.88 6.57
CA VAL A 140 -10.53 -3.20 7.86
C VAL A 140 -11.06 -1.78 7.83
#